data_ceb51779d25520bf552e6838af319b4c
#
_entry.id   ceb51779d25520bf552e6838af319b4c
#
_cell.length_a   1.000
_cell.length_b   1.000
_cell.length_c   1.000
_cell.angle_alpha   90.00
_cell.angle_beta   90.00
_cell.angle_gamma   90.00
#
_symmetry.space_group_name_H-M   'P 1'
#
loop_
_entity.id
_entity.type
_entity.pdbx_description
1 polymer ?
#
loop_
_entity_poly.entity_id
_entity_poly.type
_entity_poly.pdbx_seq_one_letter_code
_entity_poly.pdbx_strand_id
1 'polypeptide(L)'
;MRGWWTPVSLVLIAACSSDRTGPGLPPDVPASLATTTLDGAVALSWTDNSYTSDPGNFESYRVYSTSYDIDANTCGTTWRLEGTTVAPEFVAGAMTNGVSRCFAVSARSIDGAESARSATQWDTPRPDTRNVLLYARQTQDAESGFRFWDDLNGDQQVQDNELGLVRAGSSSNIDFSVERDGSGFLFLTPVRAGTGVEFYDNVPVGDLTSIDLAPCTPDSSVDGCAPYATTPIEASPGFGYAFETDGGDGFLRFGAVRVTHVGQTFLILDWAFQTDPGNPQLLVAKRTTGH
;
A
#
# COMPACT_ATOMS: atom_id res chain seq x y z
N MET A 1 -70.98 -7.68 -66.14
CA MET A 1 -70.31 -6.88 -65.16
C MET A 1 -69.33 -7.79 -64.42
N ARG A 2 -68.04 -7.61 -64.66
CA ARG A 2 -66.99 -8.53 -64.09
C ARG A 2 -66.40 -7.86 -62.83
N GLY A 3 -66.62 -8.50 -61.68
CA GLY A 3 -66.00 -8.08 -60.43
C GLY A 3 -64.56 -8.63 -60.30
N TRP A 4 -63.56 -7.78 -60.12
CA TRP A 4 -62.19 -8.17 -59.81
C TRP A 4 -62.00 -8.25 -58.28
N TRP A 5 -61.62 -9.40 -57.85
CA TRP A 5 -61.17 -9.63 -56.48
C TRP A 5 -59.67 -9.60 -56.48
N THR A 6 -59.07 -8.61 -55.75
CA THR A 6 -57.67 -8.56 -55.47
C THR A 6 -57.36 -9.29 -54.17
N PRO A 7 -56.37 -10.20 -54.12
CA PRO A 7 -55.96 -10.84 -52.87
C PRO A 7 -55.05 -9.89 -52.09
N VAL A 8 -55.41 -9.62 -50.83
CA VAL A 8 -54.55 -8.94 -49.85
C VAL A 8 -53.56 -9.96 -49.31
N SER A 9 -52.30 -9.86 -49.67
CA SER A 9 -51.20 -10.63 -49.10
C SER A 9 -50.84 -10.08 -47.75
N LEU A 10 -51.12 -10.86 -46.69
CA LEU A 10 -50.71 -10.58 -45.32
C LEU A 10 -49.22 -10.97 -45.16
N VAL A 11 -48.34 -9.98 -45.09
CA VAL A 11 -46.92 -10.21 -44.78
C VAL A 11 -46.78 -10.34 -43.25
N LEU A 12 -46.62 -11.58 -42.76
CA LEU A 12 -46.20 -11.86 -41.39
C LEU A 12 -44.71 -11.50 -41.22
N ILE A 13 -44.44 -10.38 -40.56
CA ILE A 13 -43.08 -10.02 -40.11
C ILE A 13 -42.83 -10.88 -38.85
N ALA A 14 -42.12 -11.99 -39.00
CA ALA A 14 -41.56 -12.71 -37.86
C ALA A 14 -40.48 -11.84 -37.24
N ALA A 15 -40.81 -11.16 -36.15
CA ALA A 15 -39.80 -10.58 -35.28
C ALA A 15 -39.00 -11.71 -34.62
N CYS A 16 -37.82 -12.01 -35.13
CA CYS A 16 -36.87 -12.83 -34.39
C CYS A 16 -36.43 -12.01 -33.18
N SER A 17 -37.11 -12.18 -32.05
CA SER A 17 -36.51 -11.90 -30.74
C SER A 17 -35.45 -12.98 -30.55
N SER A 18 -34.19 -12.59 -30.72
CA SER A 18 -33.08 -13.42 -30.26
C SER A 18 -33.06 -13.34 -28.73
N ASP A 19 -33.90 -14.18 -28.10
CA ASP A 19 -33.73 -14.46 -26.68
C ASP A 19 -32.36 -15.11 -26.52
N ARG A 20 -31.39 -14.34 -26.08
CA ARG A 20 -30.12 -14.88 -25.59
C ARG A 20 -30.42 -15.64 -24.31
N THR A 21 -30.75 -16.92 -24.41
CA THR A 21 -31.05 -17.83 -23.28
C THR A 21 -29.79 -18.48 -22.69
N GLY A 22 -28.62 -17.91 -22.91
CA GLY A 22 -27.35 -18.34 -22.31
C GLY A 22 -26.66 -17.19 -21.59
N PRO A 23 -25.77 -17.47 -20.62
CA PRO A 23 -24.94 -16.45 -20.06
C PRO A 23 -24.16 -15.76 -21.20
N GLY A 24 -24.20 -14.43 -21.24
CA GLY A 24 -23.43 -13.65 -22.21
C GLY A 24 -21.94 -13.96 -22.14
N LEU A 25 -21.18 -13.49 -23.13
CA LEU A 25 -19.71 -13.58 -23.04
C LEU A 25 -19.22 -12.73 -21.86
N PRO A 26 -18.27 -13.27 -21.05
CA PRO A 26 -17.67 -12.46 -20.00
C PRO A 26 -16.89 -11.28 -20.63
N PRO A 27 -16.78 -10.14 -19.91
CA PRO A 27 -15.90 -9.05 -20.32
C PRO A 27 -14.42 -9.49 -20.36
N ASP A 28 -13.55 -8.66 -20.94
CA ASP A 28 -12.12 -8.88 -20.92
C ASP A 28 -11.60 -8.95 -19.48
N VAL A 29 -10.56 -9.76 -19.27
CA VAL A 29 -9.90 -9.89 -17.97
C VAL A 29 -9.21 -8.55 -17.62
N PRO A 30 -9.44 -7.98 -16.41
CA PRO A 30 -8.73 -6.78 -15.96
C PRO A 30 -7.21 -6.97 -16.01
N ALA A 31 -6.49 -5.98 -16.53
CA ALA A 31 -5.05 -6.03 -16.70
C ALA A 31 -4.31 -5.04 -15.80
N SER A 32 -3.01 -5.26 -15.62
CA SER A 32 -2.11 -4.32 -14.90
C SER A 32 -2.56 -4.01 -13.47
N LEU A 33 -3.03 -5.02 -12.73
CA LEU A 33 -3.37 -4.84 -11.31
C LEU A 33 -2.14 -4.35 -10.55
N ALA A 34 -2.30 -3.24 -9.83
CA ALA A 34 -1.32 -2.66 -8.93
C ALA A 34 -1.94 -2.47 -7.54
N THR A 35 -1.11 -2.51 -6.51
CA THR A 35 -1.49 -2.31 -5.11
C THR A 35 -0.78 -1.09 -4.53
N THR A 36 -1.40 -0.46 -3.55
CA THR A 36 -0.82 0.60 -2.71
C THR A 36 -1.15 0.30 -1.26
N THR A 37 -0.13 0.16 -0.44
CA THR A 37 -0.25 -0.13 0.98
C THR A 37 -0.84 1.06 1.73
N LEU A 38 -1.81 0.80 2.62
CA LEU A 38 -2.46 1.79 3.49
C LEU A 38 -2.60 1.21 4.91
N ASP A 39 -2.95 2.08 5.86
CA ASP A 39 -3.27 1.66 7.22
C ASP A 39 -4.56 0.85 7.26
N GLY A 40 -4.48 -0.40 7.69
CA GLY A 40 -5.60 -1.34 7.73
C GLY A 40 -6.29 -1.58 6.40
N ALA A 41 -5.64 -1.26 5.27
CA ALA A 41 -6.24 -1.32 3.94
C ALA A 41 -5.19 -1.49 2.83
N VAL A 42 -5.65 -1.89 1.65
CA VAL A 42 -4.86 -1.87 0.41
C VAL A 42 -5.70 -1.21 -0.68
N ALA A 43 -5.17 -0.15 -1.29
CA ALA A 43 -5.75 0.41 -2.49
C ALA A 43 -5.29 -0.39 -3.72
N LEU A 44 -6.22 -0.63 -4.62
CA LEU A 44 -6.05 -1.42 -5.83
C LEU A 44 -6.38 -0.56 -7.04
N SER A 45 -5.60 -0.65 -8.09
CA SER A 45 -5.89 -0.03 -9.39
C SER A 45 -5.54 -0.97 -10.53
N TRP A 46 -6.23 -0.85 -11.65
CA TRP A 46 -6.02 -1.69 -12.82
C TRP A 46 -6.39 -0.95 -14.10
N THR A 47 -6.09 -1.54 -15.26
CA THR A 47 -6.50 -0.98 -16.54
C THR A 47 -7.99 -1.17 -16.77
N ASP A 48 -8.68 -0.13 -17.22
CA ASP A 48 -10.12 -0.14 -17.50
C ASP A 48 -10.47 -0.82 -18.86
N ASN A 49 -9.72 -1.86 -19.22
CA ASN A 49 -9.86 -2.57 -20.49
C ASN A 49 -11.19 -3.32 -20.60
N SER A 50 -11.71 -3.88 -19.51
CA SER A 50 -12.97 -4.64 -19.50
C SER A 50 -14.17 -3.76 -19.86
N TYR A 51 -14.21 -2.53 -19.36
CA TYR A 51 -15.23 -1.55 -19.70
C TYR A 51 -15.01 -0.97 -21.11
N THR A 52 -13.79 -0.57 -21.45
CA THR A 52 -13.49 0.13 -22.69
C THR A 52 -13.64 -0.76 -23.93
N SER A 53 -13.45 -2.08 -23.80
CA SER A 53 -13.63 -3.03 -24.91
C SER A 53 -15.11 -3.27 -25.28
N ASP A 54 -15.99 -3.34 -24.28
CA ASP A 54 -17.45 -3.53 -24.50
C ASP A 54 -18.27 -2.88 -23.38
N PRO A 55 -18.46 -1.55 -23.40
CA PRO A 55 -19.21 -0.83 -22.37
C PRO A 55 -20.66 -1.30 -22.23
N GLY A 56 -21.26 -1.82 -23.31
CA GLY A 56 -22.65 -2.30 -23.32
C GLY A 56 -22.85 -3.63 -22.63
N ASN A 57 -21.78 -4.39 -22.43
CA ASN A 57 -21.81 -5.69 -21.78
C ASN A 57 -21.23 -5.65 -20.34
N PHE A 58 -20.54 -4.59 -19.97
CA PHE A 58 -19.91 -4.45 -18.67
C PHE A 58 -20.91 -4.07 -17.58
N GLU A 59 -20.91 -4.80 -16.45
CA GLU A 59 -21.69 -4.49 -15.24
C GLU A 59 -20.78 -3.90 -14.15
N SER A 60 -19.73 -4.62 -13.76
CA SER A 60 -18.87 -4.25 -12.64
C SER A 60 -17.56 -5.03 -12.61
N TYR A 61 -16.60 -4.53 -11.86
CA TYR A 61 -15.45 -5.28 -11.37
C TYR A 61 -15.76 -5.97 -10.04
N ARG A 62 -15.15 -7.12 -9.82
CA ARG A 62 -15.21 -7.87 -8.56
C ARG A 62 -13.81 -8.08 -8.02
N VAL A 63 -13.58 -7.58 -6.82
CA VAL A 63 -12.27 -7.61 -6.15
C VAL A 63 -12.22 -8.76 -5.16
N TYR A 64 -11.19 -9.56 -5.23
CA TYR A 64 -10.98 -10.74 -4.38
C TYR A 64 -9.66 -10.65 -3.63
N SER A 65 -9.63 -11.25 -2.44
CA SER A 65 -8.40 -11.50 -1.71
C SER A 65 -8.29 -12.94 -1.21
N THR A 66 -7.06 -13.36 -0.92
CA THR A 66 -6.75 -14.62 -0.23
C THR A 66 -5.51 -14.41 0.64
N SER A 67 -5.15 -15.39 1.48
CA SER A 67 -3.91 -15.37 2.23
C SER A 67 -2.69 -15.37 1.29
N TYR A 68 -1.59 -14.81 1.76
CA TYR A 68 -0.29 -14.93 1.13
C TYR A 68 0.70 -15.51 2.13
N ASP A 69 1.46 -16.50 1.69
CA ASP A 69 2.57 -17.08 2.43
C ASP A 69 3.86 -16.47 1.88
N ILE A 70 4.50 -15.61 2.69
CA ILE A 70 5.70 -14.87 2.28
C ILE A 70 6.91 -15.80 2.14
N ASP A 71 7.03 -16.82 3.00
CA ASP A 71 8.14 -17.77 2.98
C ASP A 71 8.08 -18.69 1.76
N ALA A 72 6.87 -19.14 1.42
CA ALA A 72 6.63 -19.98 0.25
C ALA A 72 6.44 -19.17 -1.04
N ASN A 73 6.29 -17.84 -0.95
CA ASN A 73 5.93 -16.94 -2.06
C ASN A 73 4.71 -17.43 -2.84
N THR A 74 3.64 -17.81 -2.12
CA THR A 74 2.44 -18.39 -2.73
C THR A 74 1.16 -17.79 -2.20
N CYS A 75 0.18 -17.60 -3.08
CA CYS A 75 -1.18 -17.21 -2.72
C CYS A 75 -2.00 -18.45 -2.29
N GLY A 76 -2.87 -18.26 -1.31
CA GLY A 76 -3.85 -19.26 -0.91
C GLY A 76 -4.84 -19.59 -2.04
N THR A 77 -5.56 -20.68 -1.88
CA THR A 77 -6.52 -21.18 -2.90
C THR A 77 -7.97 -20.73 -2.66
N THR A 78 -8.27 -20.28 -1.43
CA THR A 78 -9.63 -19.87 -1.03
C THR A 78 -9.76 -18.36 -1.14
N TRP A 79 -10.44 -17.91 -2.20
CA TRP A 79 -10.64 -16.49 -2.49
C TRP A 79 -11.93 -15.98 -1.86
N ARG A 80 -11.84 -14.83 -1.20
CA ARG A 80 -12.97 -14.08 -0.64
C ARG A 80 -13.26 -12.87 -1.51
N LEU A 81 -14.52 -12.59 -1.79
CA LEU A 81 -14.97 -11.35 -2.42
C LEU A 81 -14.85 -10.21 -1.38
N GLU A 82 -14.06 -9.21 -1.69
CA GLU A 82 -13.92 -7.99 -0.87
C GLU A 82 -14.99 -6.96 -1.23
N GLY A 83 -15.35 -6.86 -2.51
CA GLY A 83 -16.37 -5.94 -2.97
C GLY A 83 -16.49 -5.87 -4.48
N THR A 84 -17.34 -4.95 -4.92
CA THR A 84 -17.59 -4.65 -6.34
C THR A 84 -17.48 -3.15 -6.58
N THR A 85 -17.03 -2.76 -7.78
CA THR A 85 -16.92 -1.36 -8.20
C THR A 85 -17.15 -1.25 -9.72
N VAL A 86 -17.53 -0.07 -10.18
CA VAL A 86 -17.56 0.25 -11.62
C VAL A 86 -16.33 1.01 -12.08
N ALA A 87 -15.56 1.57 -11.13
CA ALA A 87 -14.30 2.24 -11.42
C ALA A 87 -13.14 1.23 -11.49
N PRO A 88 -12.06 1.50 -12.23
CA PRO A 88 -10.88 0.65 -12.30
C PRO A 88 -9.98 0.82 -11.07
N GLU A 89 -10.58 1.02 -9.90
CA GLU A 89 -9.93 1.18 -8.61
C GLU A 89 -10.84 0.69 -7.47
N PHE A 90 -10.24 0.28 -6.35
CA PHE A 90 -10.94 -0.17 -5.16
C PHE A 90 -10.05 -0.09 -3.94
N VAL A 91 -10.61 0.24 -2.77
CA VAL A 91 -9.91 0.15 -1.49
C VAL A 91 -10.46 -1.04 -0.70
N ALA A 92 -9.64 -2.07 -0.55
CA ALA A 92 -9.92 -3.20 0.31
C ALA A 92 -9.55 -2.82 1.74
N GLY A 93 -10.57 -2.54 2.57
CA GLY A 93 -10.41 -2.06 3.95
C GLY A 93 -10.65 -3.15 5.00
N ALA A 94 -10.58 -2.75 6.27
CA ALA A 94 -10.74 -3.63 7.43
C ALA A 94 -9.78 -4.84 7.41
N MET A 95 -8.54 -4.59 7.00
CA MET A 95 -7.46 -5.55 6.99
C MET A 95 -6.60 -5.39 8.24
N THR A 96 -5.94 -6.47 8.64
CA THR A 96 -4.99 -6.44 9.74
C THR A 96 -3.62 -5.99 9.24
N ASN A 97 -3.05 -4.97 9.84
CA ASN A 97 -1.67 -4.54 9.57
C ASN A 97 -0.69 -5.69 9.85
N GLY A 98 0.35 -5.81 9.01
CA GLY A 98 1.33 -6.89 9.09
C GLY A 98 0.86 -8.25 8.57
N VAL A 99 -0.37 -8.36 8.04
CA VAL A 99 -0.89 -9.62 7.47
C VAL A 99 -0.95 -9.54 5.96
N SER A 100 -0.02 -10.22 5.31
CA SER A 100 0.10 -10.25 3.85
C SER A 100 -1.09 -10.95 3.17
N ARG A 101 -1.56 -10.39 2.08
CA ARG A 101 -2.67 -10.92 1.27
C ARG A 101 -2.40 -10.80 -0.21
N CYS A 102 -2.91 -11.79 -0.96
CA CYS A 102 -3.00 -11.70 -2.42
C CYS A 102 -4.33 -11.11 -2.85
N PHE A 103 -4.30 -10.37 -3.95
CA PHE A 103 -5.44 -9.72 -4.58
C PHE A 103 -5.56 -10.13 -6.04
N ALA A 104 -6.78 -10.19 -6.53
CA ALA A 104 -7.10 -10.36 -7.94
C ALA A 104 -8.45 -9.72 -8.26
N VAL A 105 -8.64 -9.33 -9.50
CA VAL A 105 -9.86 -8.66 -9.98
C VAL A 105 -10.41 -9.40 -11.18
N SER A 106 -11.73 -9.59 -11.23
CA SER A 106 -12.46 -10.04 -12.42
C SER A 106 -13.45 -8.97 -12.87
N ALA A 107 -13.95 -9.09 -14.08
CA ALA A 107 -15.03 -8.26 -14.60
C ALA A 107 -16.28 -9.11 -14.79
N ARG A 108 -17.46 -8.54 -14.54
CA ARG A 108 -18.76 -9.16 -14.69
C ARG A 108 -19.59 -8.45 -15.74
N SER A 109 -20.28 -9.24 -16.58
CA SER A 109 -21.23 -8.74 -17.56
C SER A 109 -22.61 -8.50 -16.96
N ILE A 110 -23.43 -7.70 -17.65
CA ILE A 110 -24.84 -7.45 -17.31
C ILE A 110 -25.68 -8.74 -17.29
N ASP A 111 -25.28 -9.76 -18.06
CA ASP A 111 -25.91 -11.08 -18.09
C ASP A 111 -25.38 -12.03 -17.00
N GLY A 112 -24.47 -11.55 -16.15
CA GLY A 112 -23.91 -12.28 -15.01
C GLY A 112 -22.72 -13.16 -15.31
N ALA A 113 -22.20 -13.19 -16.55
CA ALA A 113 -20.97 -13.92 -16.86
C ALA A 113 -19.76 -13.19 -16.27
N GLU A 114 -18.84 -13.94 -15.67
CA GLU A 114 -17.66 -13.39 -15.02
C GLU A 114 -16.39 -13.82 -15.77
N SER A 115 -15.46 -12.89 -15.98
CA SER A 115 -14.16 -13.17 -16.59
C SER A 115 -13.28 -14.03 -15.67
N ALA A 116 -12.20 -14.56 -16.19
CA ALA A 116 -11.09 -15.01 -15.34
C ALA A 116 -10.59 -13.85 -14.47
N ARG A 117 -9.90 -14.19 -13.36
CA ARG A 117 -9.24 -13.19 -12.53
C ARG A 117 -7.97 -12.68 -13.21
N SER A 118 -7.59 -11.45 -12.93
CA SER A 118 -6.32 -10.84 -13.31
C SER A 118 -5.11 -11.65 -12.82
N ALA A 119 -3.92 -11.30 -13.26
CA ALA A 119 -2.71 -11.67 -12.54
C ALA A 119 -2.80 -11.22 -11.08
N THR A 120 -2.28 -12.02 -10.17
CA THR A 120 -2.31 -11.73 -8.73
C THR A 120 -1.24 -10.71 -8.36
N GLN A 121 -1.58 -9.83 -7.42
CA GLN A 121 -0.63 -8.99 -6.69
C GLN A 121 -0.81 -9.28 -5.20
N TRP A 122 0.26 -9.13 -4.42
CA TRP A 122 0.19 -9.25 -2.98
C TRP A 122 0.67 -7.97 -2.31
N ASP A 123 0.20 -7.74 -1.09
CA ASP A 123 0.52 -6.55 -0.32
C ASP A 123 0.30 -6.82 1.16
N THR A 124 0.98 -6.04 2.01
CA THR A 124 0.88 -6.12 3.46
C THR A 124 0.45 -4.76 4.01
N PRO A 125 -0.79 -4.61 4.48
CA PRO A 125 -1.24 -3.39 5.14
C PRO A 125 -0.32 -3.00 6.28
N ARG A 126 -0.08 -1.71 6.48
CA ARG A 126 0.78 -1.19 7.53
C ARG A 126 0.22 0.09 8.12
N PRO A 127 0.46 0.39 9.43
CA PRO A 127 0.07 1.66 9.99
C PRO A 127 0.84 2.82 9.37
N ASP A 128 0.15 3.92 9.11
CA ASP A 128 0.76 5.18 8.69
C ASP A 128 0.02 6.39 9.28
N THR A 129 0.72 7.52 9.40
CA THR A 129 0.13 8.78 9.83
C THR A 129 0.83 9.96 9.15
N ARG A 130 0.07 10.99 8.85
CA ARG A 130 0.51 12.23 8.20
C ARG A 130 0.57 13.38 9.19
N ASN A 131 1.46 14.35 8.89
CA ASN A 131 1.55 15.64 9.57
C ASN A 131 1.87 15.54 11.07
N VAL A 132 2.75 14.64 11.46
CA VAL A 132 3.25 14.56 12.84
C VAL A 132 4.25 15.67 13.07
N LEU A 133 4.05 16.47 14.13
CA LEU A 133 4.95 17.54 14.55
C LEU A 133 5.93 17.02 15.59
N LEU A 134 7.22 17.24 15.35
CA LEU A 134 8.30 16.99 16.31
C LEU A 134 9.15 18.25 16.46
N TYR A 135 9.43 18.64 17.69
CA TYR A 135 10.30 19.77 17.98
C TYR A 135 11.77 19.33 18.05
N ALA A 136 12.69 20.28 17.85
CA ALA A 136 14.07 20.05 18.20
C ALA A 136 14.21 19.88 19.73
N ARG A 137 14.98 18.90 20.18
CA ARG A 137 15.16 18.57 21.60
C ARG A 137 15.61 19.77 22.43
N GLN A 138 16.44 20.62 21.85
CA GLN A 138 16.94 21.84 22.48
C GLN A 138 15.85 22.91 22.68
N THR A 139 14.71 22.78 22.00
CA THR A 139 13.58 23.72 22.10
C THR A 139 12.46 23.17 22.97
N GLN A 140 12.05 21.91 22.73
CA GLN A 140 10.96 21.25 23.45
C GLN A 140 11.23 19.75 23.53
N ASP A 141 11.95 19.32 24.56
CA ASP A 141 12.36 17.93 24.73
C ASP A 141 11.17 16.95 24.78
N ALA A 142 10.07 17.33 25.44
CA ALA A 142 8.93 16.44 25.68
C ALA A 142 8.27 15.88 24.41
N GLU A 143 8.45 16.58 23.27
CA GLU A 143 7.84 16.24 21.96
C GLU A 143 8.91 16.22 20.85
N SER A 144 10.10 15.74 21.15
CA SER A 144 11.22 15.74 20.21
C SER A 144 11.72 14.35 19.84
N GLY A 145 11.19 13.31 20.47
CA GLY A 145 11.52 11.93 20.21
C GLY A 145 10.34 11.18 19.57
N PHE A 146 10.66 10.17 18.77
CA PHE A 146 9.68 9.34 18.08
C PHE A 146 10.01 7.87 18.25
N ARG A 147 8.94 7.08 18.46
CA ARG A 147 8.99 5.64 18.56
C ARG A 147 7.97 5.04 17.59
N PHE A 148 8.41 4.21 16.64
CA PHE A 148 7.51 3.58 15.68
C PHE A 148 6.56 2.61 16.37
N TRP A 149 7.09 1.76 17.23
CA TRP A 149 6.32 0.78 17.99
C TRP A 149 6.97 0.51 19.36
N ASP A 150 6.14 0.44 20.39
CA ASP A 150 6.54 0.09 21.74
C ASP A 150 5.54 -0.87 22.36
N ASP A 151 5.94 -2.10 22.60
CA ASP A 151 5.10 -3.11 23.25
C ASP A 151 4.84 -2.71 24.70
N LEU A 152 3.74 -1.95 24.90
CA LEU A 152 3.40 -1.36 26.20
C LEU A 152 2.86 -2.39 27.21
N ASN A 153 2.31 -3.49 26.72
CA ASN A 153 1.66 -4.51 27.52
C ASN A 153 2.48 -5.81 27.62
N GLY A 154 3.56 -5.95 26.83
CA GLY A 154 4.48 -7.08 26.84
C GLY A 154 3.93 -8.33 26.15
N ASP A 155 2.92 -8.20 25.28
CA ASP A 155 2.31 -9.33 24.57
C ASP A 155 2.94 -9.62 23.20
N GLN A 156 3.88 -8.78 22.75
CA GLN A 156 4.57 -8.85 21.47
C GLN A 156 3.63 -8.73 20.24
N GLN A 157 2.42 -8.22 20.45
CA GLN A 157 1.47 -7.92 19.38
C GLN A 157 1.38 -6.44 19.16
N VAL A 158 1.36 -6.02 17.90
CA VAL A 158 1.25 -4.60 17.57
C VAL A 158 -0.19 -4.13 17.73
N GLN A 159 -0.40 -3.11 18.56
CA GLN A 159 -1.70 -2.48 18.80
C GLN A 159 -1.65 -1.00 18.41
N ASP A 160 -2.80 -0.41 18.03
CA ASP A 160 -2.86 0.98 17.54
C ASP A 160 -2.31 2.01 18.55
N ASN A 161 -2.54 1.79 19.84
CA ASN A 161 -2.05 2.67 20.91
C ASN A 161 -0.55 2.53 21.21
N GLU A 162 0.14 1.62 20.56
CA GLU A 162 1.57 1.33 20.68
C GLU A 162 2.40 1.89 19.53
N LEU A 163 1.74 2.48 18.53
CA LEU A 163 2.33 2.94 17.29
C LEU A 163 2.49 4.46 17.24
N GLY A 164 3.57 4.91 16.60
CA GLY A 164 3.78 6.33 16.30
C GLY A 164 3.85 7.25 17.52
N LEU A 165 4.52 6.80 18.57
CA LEU A 165 4.54 7.48 19.87
C LEU A 165 5.51 8.66 19.88
N VAL A 166 4.98 9.86 20.12
CA VAL A 166 5.81 11.07 20.37
C VAL A 166 6.17 11.09 21.85
N ARG A 167 7.45 11.28 22.15
CA ARG A 167 8.04 11.21 23.51
C ARG A 167 9.13 12.26 23.70
N ALA A 168 9.65 12.34 24.93
CA ALA A 168 10.81 13.15 25.19
C ALA A 168 12.04 12.61 24.44
N GLY A 169 12.76 13.50 23.74
CA GLY A 169 13.96 13.14 22.98
C GLY A 169 15.14 12.73 23.87
N SER A 170 15.10 13.05 25.16
CA SER A 170 16.05 12.56 26.18
C SER A 170 15.77 11.13 26.63
N SER A 171 14.64 10.51 26.22
CA SER A 171 14.32 9.12 26.52
C SER A 171 15.24 8.17 25.75
N SER A 172 15.70 7.09 26.42
CA SER A 172 16.41 6.00 25.73
C SER A 172 15.46 5.02 24.99
N ASN A 173 14.14 5.16 25.22
CA ASN A 173 13.12 4.30 24.61
C ASN A 173 12.38 5.02 23.47
N ILE A 174 13.17 5.56 22.53
CA ILE A 174 12.70 6.14 21.28
C ILE A 174 13.59 5.65 20.14
N ASP A 175 13.06 5.56 18.94
CA ASP A 175 13.85 5.12 17.79
C ASP A 175 14.75 6.28 17.31
N PHE A 176 14.20 7.51 17.23
CA PHE A 176 15.00 8.68 16.91
C PHE A 176 14.53 9.92 17.65
N SER A 177 15.40 10.90 17.76
CA SER A 177 15.08 12.27 18.19
C SER A 177 15.35 13.29 17.10
N VAL A 178 14.68 14.44 17.17
CA VAL A 178 15.00 15.61 16.37
C VAL A 178 16.00 16.47 17.13
N GLU A 179 17.19 16.62 16.57
CA GLU A 179 18.27 17.43 17.14
C GLU A 179 18.54 18.66 16.27
N ARG A 180 18.95 19.74 16.90
CA ARG A 180 19.37 20.96 16.19
C ARG A 180 20.87 21.20 16.45
N ASP A 181 21.65 21.40 15.38
CA ASP A 181 23.07 21.72 15.49
C ASP A 181 23.33 23.21 15.79
N GLY A 182 24.60 23.56 16.01
CA GLY A 182 25.01 24.93 16.25
C GLY A 182 24.83 25.89 15.06
N SER A 183 24.64 25.37 13.87
CA SER A 183 24.38 26.13 12.63
C SER A 183 22.86 26.30 12.36
N GLY A 184 22.01 25.61 13.13
CA GLY A 184 20.58 25.72 13.03
C GLY A 184 19.92 24.64 12.16
N PHE A 185 20.67 23.67 11.61
CA PHE A 185 20.14 22.55 10.87
C PHE A 185 19.49 21.52 11.80
N LEU A 186 18.44 20.86 11.32
CA LEU A 186 17.74 19.81 12.05
C LEU A 186 18.16 18.44 11.55
N PHE A 187 18.28 17.51 12.47
CA PHE A 187 18.73 16.14 12.21
C PHE A 187 17.74 15.10 12.79
N LEU A 188 17.58 14.01 12.09
CA LEU A 188 17.00 12.77 12.62
C LEU A 188 18.15 11.97 13.23
N THR A 189 18.13 11.81 14.55
CA THR A 189 19.21 11.18 15.31
C THR A 189 18.74 9.85 15.89
N PRO A 190 19.24 8.69 15.41
CA PRO A 190 18.95 7.40 16.03
C PRO A 190 19.37 7.39 17.50
N VAL A 191 18.52 6.82 18.37
CA VAL A 191 18.76 6.84 19.83
C VAL A 191 18.85 5.43 20.40
N ARG A 192 17.86 4.58 20.13
CA ARG A 192 17.83 3.24 20.68
C ARG A 192 18.88 2.34 20.00
N ALA A 193 19.51 1.46 20.80
CA ALA A 193 20.38 0.43 20.24
C ALA A 193 19.60 -0.43 19.22
N GLY A 194 20.21 -0.74 18.08
CA GLY A 194 19.56 -1.46 16.98
C GLY A 194 18.67 -0.59 16.11
N THR A 195 18.69 0.74 16.26
CA THR A 195 18.06 1.66 15.34
C THR A 195 19.09 2.30 14.41
N GLY A 196 18.82 2.25 13.11
CA GLY A 196 19.60 2.96 12.09
C GLY A 196 18.68 3.70 11.13
N VAL A 197 19.26 4.66 10.40
CA VAL A 197 18.55 5.50 9.44
C VAL A 197 19.36 5.64 8.16
N GLU A 198 18.67 5.72 7.02
CA GLU A 198 19.28 6.00 5.72
C GLU A 198 18.36 6.89 4.88
N PHE A 199 18.94 7.68 3.97
CA PHE A 199 18.13 8.31 2.92
C PHE A 199 17.53 7.23 2.02
N TYR A 200 16.24 7.36 1.77
CA TYR A 200 15.56 6.45 0.85
C TYR A 200 16.03 6.65 -0.61
N ASP A 201 16.23 7.90 -1.02
CA ASP A 201 16.73 8.26 -2.35
C ASP A 201 17.55 9.58 -2.26
N ASN A 202 18.34 9.86 -3.29
CA ASN A 202 19.12 11.10 -3.45
C ASN A 202 18.27 12.31 -3.90
N VAL A 203 16.98 12.12 -4.09
CA VAL A 203 16.01 13.15 -4.54
C VAL A 203 14.79 13.15 -3.62
N PRO A 204 14.08 14.29 -3.53
CA PRO A 204 12.82 14.35 -2.81
C PRO A 204 11.79 13.33 -3.34
N VAL A 205 11.05 12.69 -2.44
CA VAL A 205 9.95 11.76 -2.76
C VAL A 205 8.62 12.51 -2.82
N GLY A 206 7.73 12.10 -3.72
CA GLY A 206 6.46 12.77 -3.95
C GLY A 206 5.55 12.75 -2.73
N ASP A 207 5.42 11.58 -2.11
CA ASP A 207 4.67 11.34 -0.87
C ASP A 207 5.26 10.15 -0.10
N LEU A 208 4.65 9.80 1.04
CA LEU A 208 5.09 8.66 1.85
C LEU A 208 4.93 7.33 1.09
N THR A 209 3.95 7.23 0.20
CA THR A 209 3.71 6.01 -0.60
C THR A 209 4.77 5.77 -1.69
N SER A 210 5.64 6.76 -1.94
CA SER A 210 6.81 6.59 -2.81
C SER A 210 7.95 5.82 -2.15
N ILE A 211 7.90 5.62 -0.83
CA ILE A 211 8.89 4.84 -0.07
C ILE A 211 8.40 3.40 -0.03
N ASP A 212 8.82 2.58 -1.00
CA ASP A 212 8.23 1.26 -1.26
C ASP A 212 8.96 0.10 -0.60
N LEU A 213 10.27 0.17 -0.48
CA LEU A 213 11.09 -0.93 0.04
C LEU A 213 12.19 -0.38 0.94
N ALA A 214 12.39 -0.97 2.11
CA ALA A 214 13.53 -0.66 2.95
C ALA A 214 14.83 -1.03 2.20
N PRO A 215 15.74 -0.07 1.99
CA PRO A 215 17.00 -0.37 1.34
C PRO A 215 17.84 -1.28 2.24
N CYS A 216 18.73 -2.08 1.65
CA CYS A 216 19.78 -2.78 2.37
C CYS A 216 19.35 -3.66 3.53
N THR A 217 18.32 -4.50 3.33
CA THR A 217 17.99 -5.52 4.34
C THR A 217 19.11 -6.56 4.46
N PRO A 218 19.29 -7.21 5.64
CA PRO A 218 20.33 -8.21 5.85
C PRO A 218 20.35 -9.34 4.82
N ASP A 219 19.21 -9.65 4.22
CA ASP A 219 19.06 -10.68 3.19
C ASP A 219 19.22 -10.13 1.75
N SER A 220 19.41 -8.83 1.60
CA SER A 220 19.67 -8.27 0.27
C SER A 220 21.06 -8.66 -0.18
N SER A 221 21.14 -9.57 -1.14
CA SER A 221 22.39 -9.94 -1.82
C SER A 221 22.90 -8.86 -2.80
N VAL A 222 22.47 -7.61 -2.59
CA VAL A 222 22.88 -6.49 -3.45
C VAL A 222 24.28 -6.05 -3.03
N ASP A 223 25.28 -6.34 -3.87
CA ASP A 223 26.64 -5.85 -3.69
C ASP A 223 26.64 -4.30 -3.63
N GLY A 224 27.22 -3.75 -2.57
CA GLY A 224 27.36 -2.31 -2.39
C GLY A 224 26.30 -1.66 -1.48
N CYS A 225 25.49 -2.43 -0.82
CA CYS A 225 24.55 -1.96 0.20
C CYS A 225 25.30 -1.38 1.41
N ALA A 226 25.07 -0.11 1.74
CA ALA A 226 25.60 0.49 2.95
C ALA A 226 24.71 0.09 4.15
N PRO A 227 25.28 -0.21 5.32
CA PRO A 227 24.49 -0.42 6.52
C PRO A 227 23.79 0.88 6.92
N TYR A 228 22.60 0.76 7.54
CA TYR A 228 21.90 1.89 8.12
C TYR A 228 22.81 2.66 9.11
N ALA A 229 22.83 3.99 8.97
CA ALA A 229 23.68 4.83 9.82
C ALA A 229 23.07 4.94 11.23
N THR A 230 23.91 4.78 12.25
CA THR A 230 23.56 5.04 13.66
C THR A 230 23.91 6.47 14.08
N THR A 231 24.39 7.30 13.15
CA THR A 231 24.74 8.71 13.33
C THR A 231 23.60 9.61 12.83
N PRO A 232 23.54 10.88 13.32
CA PRO A 232 22.54 11.83 12.85
C PRO A 232 22.57 12.03 11.33
N ILE A 233 21.40 12.12 10.71
CA ILE A 233 21.21 12.44 9.30
C ILE A 233 20.42 13.75 9.18
N GLU A 234 20.82 14.66 8.29
CA GLU A 234 20.14 15.95 8.12
C GLU A 234 18.71 15.75 7.61
N ALA A 235 17.76 16.41 8.28
CA ALA A 235 16.36 16.41 7.90
C ALA A 235 16.11 17.43 6.79
N SER A 236 15.89 16.98 5.57
CA SER A 236 15.66 17.81 4.39
C SER A 236 14.19 17.76 3.93
N PRO A 237 13.55 18.90 3.61
CA PRO A 237 12.15 18.94 3.23
C PRO A 237 11.91 18.18 1.91
N GLY A 238 10.88 17.35 1.89
CA GLY A 238 10.52 16.50 0.75
C GLY A 238 11.28 15.18 0.69
N PHE A 239 12.33 14.96 1.48
CA PHE A 239 13.10 13.72 1.46
C PHE A 239 12.44 12.60 2.26
N GLY A 240 12.65 11.38 1.78
CA GLY A 240 12.28 10.13 2.44
C GLY A 240 13.48 9.52 3.18
N TYR A 241 13.18 8.90 4.31
CA TYR A 241 14.14 8.18 5.16
C TYR A 241 13.59 6.81 5.47
N ALA A 242 14.42 5.80 5.36
CA ALA A 242 14.14 4.47 5.84
C ALA A 242 14.82 4.26 7.20
N PHE A 243 14.11 3.61 8.10
CA PHE A 243 14.60 3.22 9.42
C PHE A 243 14.60 1.70 9.53
N GLU A 244 15.66 1.19 10.11
CA GLU A 244 15.73 -0.18 10.63
C GLU A 244 15.66 -0.11 12.15
N THR A 245 14.81 -0.91 12.78
CA THR A 245 14.65 -0.94 14.23
C THR A 245 14.65 -2.38 14.74
N ASP A 246 15.33 -2.63 15.88
CA ASP A 246 15.18 -3.88 16.59
C ASP A 246 13.86 -3.89 17.37
N GLY A 247 12.96 -4.84 17.07
CA GLY A 247 11.67 -4.99 17.74
C GLY A 247 11.78 -5.36 19.22
N GLY A 248 12.94 -5.86 19.68
CA GLY A 248 13.13 -6.41 21.01
C GLY A 248 12.72 -7.89 21.11
N ASP A 249 12.21 -8.47 20.04
CA ASP A 249 11.81 -9.87 19.88
C ASP A 249 12.83 -10.68 19.06
N GLY A 250 13.95 -10.06 18.67
CA GLY A 250 15.02 -10.66 17.87
C GLY A 250 14.81 -10.51 16.36
N PHE A 251 13.79 -9.77 15.93
CA PHE A 251 13.53 -9.47 14.54
C PHE A 251 13.67 -7.97 14.27
N LEU A 252 14.20 -7.65 13.10
CA LEU A 252 14.22 -6.30 12.58
C LEU A 252 12.85 -5.92 12.02
N ARG A 253 12.51 -4.65 12.14
CA ARG A 253 11.35 -4.03 11.50
C ARG A 253 11.77 -2.76 10.81
N PHE A 254 10.98 -2.33 9.85
CA PHE A 254 11.31 -1.21 9.00
C PHE A 254 10.26 -0.12 9.09
N GLY A 255 10.73 1.13 9.20
CA GLY A 255 9.91 2.32 9.20
C GLY A 255 10.26 3.24 8.03
N ALA A 256 9.30 4.02 7.59
CA ALA A 256 9.48 5.10 6.65
C ALA A 256 9.15 6.43 7.30
N VAL A 257 9.93 7.45 7.03
CA VAL A 257 9.65 8.84 7.37
C VAL A 257 9.80 9.70 6.13
N ARG A 258 8.82 10.56 5.85
CA ARG A 258 8.96 11.63 4.88
C ARG A 258 8.89 12.96 5.61
N VAL A 259 9.95 13.75 5.53
CA VAL A 259 9.95 15.11 6.08
C VAL A 259 9.18 16.03 5.14
N THR A 260 8.02 16.52 5.57
CA THR A 260 7.16 17.39 4.75
C THR A 260 7.49 18.86 4.94
N HIS A 261 7.98 19.24 6.11
CA HIS A 261 8.37 20.62 6.43
C HIS A 261 9.52 20.65 7.44
N VAL A 262 10.45 21.57 7.22
CA VAL A 262 11.56 21.88 8.15
C VAL A 262 11.40 23.33 8.60
N GLY A 263 11.03 23.52 9.85
CA GLY A 263 10.99 24.83 10.52
C GLY A 263 12.33 25.17 11.16
N GLN A 264 12.39 26.28 11.91
CA GLN A 264 13.61 26.67 12.63
C GLN A 264 13.91 25.76 13.84
N THR A 265 12.86 25.23 14.46
CA THR A 265 12.93 24.47 15.72
C THR A 265 12.03 23.24 15.73
N PHE A 266 11.46 22.85 14.59
CA PHE A 266 10.55 21.72 14.49
C PHE A 266 10.55 21.13 13.09
N LEU A 267 10.12 19.87 12.99
CA LEU A 267 9.81 19.17 11.76
C LEU A 267 8.32 18.81 11.70
N ILE A 268 7.77 18.76 10.49
CA ILE A 268 6.53 18.04 10.22
C ILE A 268 6.89 16.88 9.33
N LEU A 269 6.43 15.70 9.69
CA LEU A 269 6.72 14.46 8.96
C LEU A 269 5.48 13.57 8.81
N ASP A 270 5.53 12.76 7.77
CA ASP A 270 4.67 11.60 7.59
C ASP A 270 5.47 10.37 7.96
N TRP A 271 4.84 9.36 8.54
CA TRP A 271 5.52 8.12 8.85
C TRP A 271 4.67 6.90 8.50
N ALA A 272 5.34 5.77 8.30
CA ALA A 272 4.74 4.46 8.18
C ALA A 272 5.67 3.41 8.81
N PHE A 273 5.11 2.28 9.21
CA PHE A 273 5.86 1.23 9.87
C PHE A 273 5.39 -0.15 9.43
N GLN A 274 6.32 -1.01 9.01
CA GLN A 274 6.02 -2.39 8.70
C GLN A 274 5.98 -3.20 10.00
N THR A 275 4.80 -3.71 10.35
CA THR A 275 4.58 -4.45 11.60
C THR A 275 4.93 -5.93 11.48
N ASP A 276 5.02 -6.46 10.27
CA ASP A 276 5.45 -7.84 10.00
C ASP A 276 6.98 -7.95 10.18
N PRO A 277 7.46 -8.78 11.14
CA PRO A 277 8.89 -8.89 11.43
C PRO A 277 9.70 -9.35 10.22
N GLY A 278 10.84 -8.67 9.96
CA GLY A 278 11.74 -8.98 8.86
C GLY A 278 11.24 -8.59 7.47
N ASN A 279 10.02 -8.10 7.33
CA ASN A 279 9.45 -7.69 6.05
C ASN A 279 9.95 -6.29 5.65
N PRO A 280 10.77 -6.15 4.59
CA PRO A 280 11.30 -4.86 4.17
C PRO A 280 10.32 -4.01 3.37
N GLN A 281 9.14 -4.52 3.06
CA GLN A 281 8.16 -3.83 2.23
C GLN A 281 7.49 -2.72 3.01
N LEU A 282 7.84 -1.49 2.63
CA LEU A 282 7.26 -0.27 3.16
C LEU A 282 6.06 0.18 2.32
N LEU A 283 6.06 -0.17 1.04
CA LEU A 283 4.94 -0.07 0.11
C LEU A 283 5.20 -1.01 -1.05
N VAL A 284 4.19 -1.72 -1.53
CA VAL A 284 4.35 -2.54 -2.73
C VAL A 284 3.88 -1.78 -3.96
N ALA A 285 4.76 -0.97 -4.54
CA ALA A 285 4.70 -0.74 -5.97
C ALA A 285 5.76 -1.65 -6.60
N LYS A 286 5.31 -2.71 -7.27
CA LYS A 286 6.22 -3.64 -7.92
C LYS A 286 7.04 -2.87 -8.96
N ARG A 287 8.33 -2.60 -8.67
CA ARG A 287 9.27 -2.26 -9.73
C ARG A 287 9.28 -3.44 -10.71
N THR A 288 8.69 -3.26 -11.87
CA THR A 288 8.97 -4.12 -13.01
C THR A 288 10.46 -3.98 -13.28
N THR A 289 11.25 -4.95 -12.79
CA THR A 289 12.62 -5.13 -13.24
C THR A 289 12.54 -5.43 -14.72
N GLY A 290 12.75 -4.39 -15.54
CA GLY A 290 13.02 -4.57 -16.95
C GLY A 290 14.34 -5.37 -17.06
N HIS A 291 14.25 -6.57 -17.59
CA HIS A 291 15.36 -7.29 -18.17
C HIS A 291 15.56 -6.83 -19.60
#